data_e3def7178f08c8c24c3c02ff66be3e1b
#
_entry.id   e3def7178f08c8c24c3c02ff66be3e1b
#
_cell.length_a   1.000
_cell.length_b   1.000
_cell.length_c   1.000
_cell.angle_alpha   90.00
_cell.angle_beta   90.00
_cell.angle_gamma   90.00
#
_symmetry.space_group_name_H-M   'P 1'
#
loop_
_entity.id
_entity.type
_entity.pdbx_description
1 polymer ?
#
loop_
_entity_poly.entity_id
_entity_poly.type
_entity_poly.pdbx_seq_one_letter_code
_entity_poly.pdbx_strand_id
1 'polypeptide(L)'
;MVGHTGDIHAAIKAVETVDSAVGRLAEAVSVAGAAMLVTADHGNCEVMWDPTANSPHTAHTTNPVPCILVNHMQDAPAQDLQNGSLVDLAPTLLALLGIDQPDEMTGRSLII
;
A
#
# COMPACT_ATOMS: atom_id res chain seq x y z
N MET A 1 7.13 11.22 -8.10
CA MET A 1 7.58 12.45 -8.81
C MET A 1 7.22 13.72 -8.06
N VAL A 2 5.96 13.96 -7.67
CA VAL A 2 5.58 15.19 -6.93
C VAL A 2 6.31 15.31 -5.59
N GLY A 3 6.47 14.25 -4.82
CA GLY A 3 7.22 14.26 -3.56
C GLY A 3 8.70 14.66 -3.68
N HIS A 4 9.28 14.64 -4.89
CA HIS A 4 10.64 15.11 -5.14
C HIS A 4 10.74 16.61 -5.42
N THR A 5 9.63 17.30 -5.47
CA THR A 5 9.61 18.75 -5.73
C THR A 5 9.84 19.59 -4.48
N GLY A 6 9.59 19.03 -3.29
CA GLY A 6 9.57 19.76 -2.04
C GLY A 6 8.37 20.71 -1.89
N ASP A 7 7.42 20.67 -2.83
CA ASP A 7 6.18 21.47 -2.79
C ASP A 7 5.09 20.73 -2.03
N ILE A 8 4.84 21.15 -0.80
CA ILE A 8 3.83 20.53 0.08
C ILE A 8 2.41 20.66 -0.49
N HIS A 9 2.08 21.76 -1.17
CA HIS A 9 0.74 21.96 -1.73
C HIS A 9 0.50 21.03 -2.92
N ALA A 10 1.52 20.84 -3.77
CA ALA A 10 1.47 19.87 -4.86
C ALA A 10 1.37 18.44 -4.32
N ALA A 11 2.09 18.10 -3.25
CA ALA A 11 2.03 16.80 -2.61
C ALA A 11 0.62 16.52 -2.03
N ILE A 12 0.02 17.47 -1.31
CA ILE A 12 -1.34 17.35 -0.78
C ILE A 12 -2.32 17.07 -1.91
N LYS A 13 -2.30 17.87 -2.99
CA LYS A 13 -3.19 17.69 -4.13
C LYS A 13 -3.00 16.33 -4.81
N ALA A 14 -1.76 15.85 -4.90
CA ALA A 14 -1.48 14.53 -5.46
C ALA A 14 -2.07 13.42 -4.59
N VAL A 15 -1.91 13.49 -3.25
CA VAL A 15 -2.48 12.52 -2.30
C VAL A 15 -4.00 12.52 -2.37
N GLU A 16 -4.67 13.67 -2.38
CA GLU A 16 -6.12 13.79 -2.55
C GLU A 16 -6.61 13.16 -3.86
N THR A 17 -5.84 13.33 -4.94
CA THR A 17 -6.15 12.73 -6.24
C THR A 17 -6.02 11.22 -6.21
N VAL A 18 -4.96 10.70 -5.58
CA VAL A 18 -4.73 9.26 -5.39
C VAL A 18 -5.82 8.66 -4.50
N ASP A 19 -6.17 9.33 -3.39
CA ASP A 19 -7.25 8.88 -2.50
C ASP A 19 -8.57 8.71 -3.24
N SER A 20 -8.96 9.71 -4.04
CA SER A 20 -10.16 9.64 -4.88
C SER A 20 -10.10 8.50 -5.90
N ALA A 21 -8.94 8.23 -6.48
CA ALA A 21 -8.75 7.13 -7.43
C ALA A 21 -8.84 5.75 -6.72
N VAL A 22 -8.23 5.63 -5.54
CA VAL A 22 -8.32 4.41 -4.70
C VAL A 22 -9.77 4.15 -4.29
N GLY A 23 -10.53 5.19 -3.90
CA GLY A 23 -11.95 5.05 -3.59
C GLY A 23 -12.75 4.45 -4.75
N ARG A 24 -12.55 4.93 -5.97
CA ARG A 24 -13.20 4.37 -7.18
C ARG A 24 -12.80 2.92 -7.46
N LEU A 25 -11.52 2.57 -7.22
CA LEU A 25 -11.06 1.18 -7.34
C LEU A 25 -11.71 0.29 -6.28
N ALA A 26 -11.80 0.76 -5.04
CA ALA A 26 -12.45 0.01 -3.95
C ALA A 26 -13.93 -0.27 -4.25
N GLU A 27 -14.66 0.70 -4.82
CA GLU A 27 -16.04 0.49 -5.29
C GLU A 27 -16.11 -0.58 -6.37
N ALA A 28 -15.23 -0.54 -7.38
CA ALA A 28 -15.18 -1.53 -8.45
C ALA A 28 -14.85 -2.93 -7.91
N VAL A 29 -13.92 -3.03 -6.97
CA VAL A 29 -13.55 -4.28 -6.28
C VAL A 29 -14.74 -4.84 -5.50
N SER A 30 -15.50 -3.96 -4.81
CA SER A 30 -16.71 -4.36 -4.10
C SER A 30 -17.77 -4.93 -5.04
N VAL A 31 -18.03 -4.25 -6.16
CA VAL A 31 -19.01 -4.71 -7.17
C VAL A 31 -18.58 -6.03 -7.81
N ALA A 32 -17.29 -6.21 -8.01
CA ALA A 32 -16.72 -7.43 -8.60
C ALA A 32 -16.64 -8.62 -7.62
N GLY A 33 -16.89 -8.41 -6.31
CA GLY A 33 -16.69 -9.45 -5.29
C GLY A 33 -15.23 -9.91 -5.23
N ALA A 34 -14.29 -8.98 -5.36
CA ALA A 34 -12.86 -9.25 -5.42
C ALA A 34 -12.12 -8.73 -4.16
N ALA A 35 -10.80 -8.91 -4.14
CA ALA A 35 -9.93 -8.34 -3.11
C ALA A 35 -8.89 -7.40 -3.71
N MET A 36 -8.41 -6.44 -2.93
CA MET A 36 -7.38 -5.49 -3.30
C MET A 36 -6.44 -5.24 -2.12
N LEU A 37 -5.14 -5.25 -2.37
CA LEU A 37 -4.13 -4.73 -1.45
C LEU A 37 -3.67 -3.35 -1.91
N VAL A 38 -3.69 -2.37 -1.00
CA VAL A 38 -3.17 -1.02 -1.26
C VAL A 38 -1.94 -0.82 -0.39
N THR A 39 -0.82 -0.51 -1.01
CA THR A 39 0.45 -0.27 -0.34
C THR A 39 1.36 0.63 -1.17
N ALA A 40 2.57 0.89 -0.69
CA ALA A 40 3.63 1.59 -1.41
C ALA A 40 4.94 0.79 -1.34
N ASP A 41 5.86 1.06 -2.27
CA ASP A 41 7.19 0.44 -2.32
C ASP A 41 8.18 1.11 -1.35
N HIS A 42 7.95 2.38 -0.99
CA HIS A 42 8.74 3.16 -0.03
C HIS A 42 7.96 4.38 0.44
N GLY A 43 8.43 5.03 1.51
CA GLY A 43 7.92 6.31 1.97
C GLY A 43 8.48 7.49 1.16
N ASN A 44 7.79 8.62 1.18
CA ASN A 44 8.21 9.85 0.53
C ASN A 44 7.47 11.08 1.11
N CYS A 45 6.17 11.24 0.80
CA CYS A 45 5.39 12.44 1.12
C CYS A 45 5.08 12.61 2.62
N GLU A 46 5.30 11.61 3.45
CA GLU A 46 5.14 11.70 4.90
C GLU A 46 6.25 12.53 5.56
N VAL A 47 7.35 12.78 4.82
CA VAL A 47 8.44 13.67 5.25
C VAL A 47 8.72 14.66 4.12
N MET A 48 8.16 15.87 4.22
CA MET A 48 8.32 16.92 3.22
C MET A 48 9.33 18.01 3.64
N TRP A 49 9.84 17.97 4.88
CA TRP A 49 10.79 18.94 5.42
C TRP A 49 11.90 18.22 6.18
N ASP A 50 13.14 18.62 5.92
CA ASP A 50 14.32 18.18 6.70
C ASP A 50 14.70 19.27 7.70
N PRO A 51 14.45 19.06 9.01
CA PRO A 51 14.78 20.05 10.03
C PRO A 51 16.29 20.22 10.24
N THR A 52 17.10 19.22 9.87
CA THR A 52 18.56 19.28 10.02
C THR A 52 19.18 20.13 8.92
N ALA A 53 18.75 19.90 7.67
CA ALA A 53 19.18 20.71 6.53
C ALA A 53 18.45 22.04 6.44
N ASN A 54 17.37 22.26 7.21
CA ASN A 54 16.47 23.40 7.16
C ASN A 54 16.00 23.69 5.73
N SER A 55 15.58 22.63 5.03
CA SER A 55 15.18 22.67 3.62
C SER A 55 14.08 21.65 3.31
N PRO A 56 13.37 21.77 2.17
CA PRO A 56 12.47 20.72 1.73
C PRO A 56 13.17 19.37 1.59
N HIS A 57 12.52 18.32 2.11
CA HIS A 57 12.94 16.94 1.91
C HIS A 57 12.39 16.43 0.59
N THR A 58 13.26 15.92 -0.28
CA THR A 58 12.90 15.52 -1.66
C THR A 58 13.28 14.07 -1.99
N ALA A 59 13.78 13.33 -0.99
CA ALA A 59 14.23 11.94 -1.15
C ALA A 59 13.14 10.94 -0.70
N HIS A 60 13.36 9.67 -1.00
CA HIS A 60 12.59 8.58 -0.40
C HIS A 60 12.94 8.43 1.08
N THR A 61 12.02 7.83 1.84
CA THR A 61 12.27 7.45 3.23
C THR A 61 12.24 5.93 3.37
N THR A 62 12.81 5.44 4.45
CA THR A 62 12.73 4.04 4.88
C THR A 62 11.63 3.82 5.92
N ASN A 63 10.75 4.79 6.09
CA ASN A 63 9.62 4.67 7.01
C ASN A 63 8.68 3.54 6.58
N PRO A 64 8.02 2.87 7.53
CA PRO A 64 6.97 1.94 7.21
C PRO A 64 5.86 2.59 6.36
N VAL A 65 5.38 1.84 5.36
CA VAL A 65 4.25 2.24 4.52
C VAL A 65 2.99 1.48 4.93
N PRO A 66 1.79 2.04 4.70
CA PRO A 66 0.56 1.33 4.99
C PRO A 66 0.41 0.10 4.07
N CYS A 67 -0.23 -0.95 4.60
CA CYS A 67 -0.73 -2.07 3.81
C CYS A 67 -2.19 -2.29 4.20
N ILE A 68 -3.11 -2.07 3.26
CA ILE A 68 -4.55 -2.08 3.50
C ILE A 68 -5.16 -3.19 2.66
N LEU A 69 -5.87 -4.12 3.29
CA LEU A 69 -6.66 -5.14 2.61
C LEU A 69 -8.11 -4.68 2.48
N VAL A 70 -8.60 -4.61 1.25
CA VAL A 70 -10.02 -4.48 0.91
C VAL A 70 -10.47 -5.83 0.35
N ASN A 71 -11.34 -6.56 1.08
CA ASN A 71 -11.77 -7.89 0.67
C ASN A 71 -13.29 -7.98 0.64
N HIS A 72 -13.83 -8.22 -0.55
CA HIS A 72 -15.24 -8.44 -0.83
C HIS A 72 -15.50 -9.80 -1.51
N MET A 73 -14.54 -10.71 -1.43
CA MET A 73 -14.70 -12.06 -1.96
C MET A 73 -15.81 -12.78 -1.19
N GLN A 74 -16.63 -13.52 -1.91
CA GLN A 74 -17.74 -14.28 -1.33
C GLN A 74 -17.19 -15.30 -0.32
N ASP A 75 -17.86 -15.41 0.83
CA ASP A 75 -17.49 -16.32 1.92
C ASP A 75 -16.10 -16.08 2.55
N ALA A 76 -15.43 -14.96 2.21
CA ALA A 76 -14.18 -14.63 2.85
C ALA A 76 -14.43 -14.22 4.32
N PRO A 77 -13.76 -14.84 5.30
CA PRO A 77 -13.84 -14.39 6.68
C PRO A 77 -13.23 -12.98 6.80
N ALA A 78 -13.62 -12.24 7.83
CA ALA A 78 -12.90 -11.03 8.21
C ALA A 78 -11.44 -11.39 8.46
N GLN A 79 -10.53 -10.70 7.82
CA GLN A 79 -9.10 -11.00 7.86
C GLN A 79 -8.36 -9.74 8.30
N ASP A 80 -7.51 -9.91 9.30
CA ASP A 80 -6.55 -8.89 9.70
C ASP A 80 -5.19 -9.15 9.05
N LEU A 81 -4.39 -8.12 8.92
CA LEU A 81 -3.02 -8.22 8.43
C LEU A 81 -2.02 -7.97 9.55
N GLN A 82 -1.03 -8.84 9.64
CA GLN A 82 0.16 -8.59 10.45
C GLN A 82 1.17 -7.73 9.68
N ASN A 83 2.09 -7.09 10.41
CA ASN A 83 3.20 -6.37 9.80
C ASN A 83 4.14 -7.32 9.04
N GLY A 84 4.71 -6.83 7.96
CA GLY A 84 5.65 -7.57 7.12
C GLY A 84 6.47 -6.66 6.21
N SER A 85 6.84 -7.20 5.07
CA SER A 85 7.67 -6.52 4.08
C SER A 85 7.12 -6.75 2.66
N LEU A 86 7.68 -6.08 1.66
CA LEU A 86 7.21 -6.19 0.28
C LEU A 86 7.29 -7.62 -0.28
N VAL A 87 8.21 -8.45 0.20
CA VAL A 87 8.33 -9.86 -0.21
C VAL A 87 7.11 -10.70 0.20
N ASP A 88 6.32 -10.22 1.17
CA ASP A 88 5.15 -10.91 1.71
C ASP A 88 3.86 -10.63 0.91
N LEU A 89 3.87 -9.64 0.01
CA LEU A 89 2.67 -9.22 -0.72
C LEU A 89 2.18 -10.32 -1.68
N ALA A 90 3.09 -10.89 -2.48
CA ALA A 90 2.72 -11.96 -3.42
C ALA A 90 2.22 -13.22 -2.69
N PRO A 91 2.88 -13.73 -1.63
CA PRO A 91 2.34 -14.79 -0.79
C PRO A 91 0.95 -14.48 -0.21
N THR A 92 0.72 -13.23 0.20
CA THR A 92 -0.59 -12.79 0.71
C THR A 92 -1.68 -12.87 -0.37
N LEU A 93 -1.37 -12.42 -1.60
CA LEU A 93 -2.30 -12.51 -2.72
C LEU A 93 -2.59 -13.96 -3.11
N LEU A 94 -1.57 -14.84 -3.11
CA LEU A 94 -1.78 -16.28 -3.36
C LEU A 94 -2.68 -16.92 -2.31
N ALA A 95 -2.48 -16.57 -1.04
CA ALA A 95 -3.33 -17.05 0.04
C ALA A 95 -4.80 -16.61 -0.13
N LEU A 96 -5.04 -15.34 -0.53
CA LEU A 96 -6.38 -14.84 -0.85
C LEU A 96 -7.05 -15.61 -1.99
N LEU A 97 -6.26 -16.04 -2.98
CA LEU A 97 -6.74 -16.79 -4.14
C LEU A 97 -6.86 -18.30 -3.88
N GLY A 98 -6.43 -18.80 -2.72
CA GLY A 98 -6.37 -20.23 -2.41
C GLY A 98 -5.37 -20.98 -3.29
N ILE A 99 -4.29 -20.31 -3.71
CA ILE A 99 -3.23 -20.87 -4.55
C ILE A 99 -2.02 -21.17 -3.67
N ASP A 100 -1.45 -22.35 -3.82
CA ASP A 100 -0.25 -22.75 -3.08
C ASP A 100 0.95 -21.85 -3.44
N GLN A 101 1.70 -21.47 -2.43
CA GLN A 101 2.90 -20.67 -2.59
C GLN A 101 4.04 -21.55 -3.15
N PRO A 102 4.72 -21.12 -4.25
CA PRO A 102 5.93 -21.82 -4.73
C PRO A 102 7.08 -21.77 -3.72
N ASP A 103 7.89 -22.84 -3.69
CA ASP A 103 9.02 -22.97 -2.76
C ASP A 103 10.08 -21.86 -2.93
N GLU A 104 10.18 -21.28 -4.12
CA GLU A 104 11.09 -20.19 -4.43
C GLU A 104 10.66 -18.84 -3.79
N MET A 105 9.40 -18.69 -3.41
CA MET A 105 8.93 -17.52 -2.69
C MET A 105 9.29 -17.62 -1.21
N THR A 106 10.18 -16.73 -0.75
CA THR A 106 10.69 -16.72 0.63
C THR A 106 9.85 -15.91 1.61
N GLY A 107 8.92 -15.10 1.12
CA GLY A 107 7.97 -14.36 1.93
C GLY A 107 6.88 -15.26 2.52
N ARG A 108 6.01 -14.67 3.33
CA ARG A 108 4.87 -15.37 3.97
C ARG A 108 3.58 -14.58 3.80
N SER A 109 2.43 -15.22 3.89
CA SER A 109 1.16 -14.50 3.96
C SER A 109 1.11 -13.61 5.21
N LEU A 110 0.60 -12.39 5.03
CA LEU A 110 0.35 -11.42 6.11
C LEU A 110 -1.03 -11.62 6.77
N ILE A 111 -1.88 -12.48 6.23
CA ILE A 111 -3.22 -12.76 6.78
C ILE A 111 -3.09 -13.51 8.10
N ILE A 112 -3.87 -13.09 9.12
CA ILE A 112 -3.99 -13.71 10.44
C ILE A 112 -5.45 -13.97 10.79
#